data_3ab5d02724c80c7bbc0333ddb5e4e248
#
_entry.id   3ab5d02724c80c7bbc0333ddb5e4e248
#
_cell.length_a   1.000
_cell.length_b   1.000
_cell.length_c   1.000
_cell.angle_alpha   90.00
_cell.angle_beta   90.00
_cell.angle_gamma   90.00
#
_symmetry.space_group_name_H-M   'P 1'
#
loop_
_entity.id
_entity.type
_entity.pdbx_description
1 polymer ?
#
loop_
_entity_poly.entity_id
_entity_poly.type
_entity_poly.pdbx_seq_one_letter_code
_entity_poly.pdbx_strand_id
1 'polypeptide(L)'
;MSSKTDKLTKLDMKSKQKLTTKEKYDSFWNKIFSLCLLISIFGIALMLMNVNEFRRKLIALNPSYKFPQYTDFLICIPFIILISSIKFVFQKFFKKPIERVMKKSYRFPQNEKDRELGKKYRIKLPSHAYKFTIYFTLTIIGYIILKDLNYFPKSLLGKGWLPNMLINGYPNSFYHHKPPFFDIYYMFCLSYFASDFIWLLLEDKQTDFINMLLHHVCTVSLIVFSHLVNYSNVGSIVLFLHMETDVFVHMTRFLLQTDFPEVIKNISGVSLVFDFLYVRVYVFGDIIRVLYVYITWKGVIDWFLIIFCSFIYLMHINWAIMLLQKMFALCFGTRLYDTREYKINIDEKNKTKKM
;
A
#
# COMPACT_ATOMS: atom_id res chain seq x y z
N MET A 1 16.21 -13.38 48.78
CA MET A 1 15.95 -12.07 48.12
C MET A 1 16.80 -11.80 46.87
N SER A 2 17.99 -12.37 46.73
CA SER A 2 18.94 -12.20 45.60
C SER A 2 18.41 -12.67 44.23
N SER A 3 17.66 -13.78 44.16
CA SER A 3 17.22 -14.39 42.89
C SER A 3 16.15 -13.57 42.08
N LYS A 4 15.37 -12.72 42.76
CA LYS A 4 14.32 -11.89 42.08
C LYS A 4 14.91 -10.64 41.42
N THR A 5 15.97 -10.07 42.02
CA THR A 5 16.68 -8.90 41.47
C THR A 5 17.48 -9.26 40.20
N ASP A 6 18.11 -10.44 40.18
CA ASP A 6 18.87 -10.92 39.02
C ASP A 6 17.99 -11.26 37.80
N LYS A 7 16.75 -11.77 38.02
CA LYS A 7 15.79 -11.98 36.95
C LYS A 7 15.26 -10.69 36.38
N LEU A 8 15.03 -9.67 37.20
CA LEU A 8 14.57 -8.35 36.79
C LEU A 8 15.64 -7.60 35.97
N THR A 9 16.91 -7.66 36.39
CA THR A 9 18.04 -7.06 35.65
C THR A 9 18.31 -7.75 34.31
N LYS A 10 18.21 -9.09 34.23
CA LYS A 10 18.34 -9.84 32.96
C LYS A 10 17.17 -9.54 31.99
N LEU A 11 15.95 -9.38 32.50
CA LEU A 11 14.80 -8.97 31.68
C LEU A 11 14.93 -7.53 31.15
N ASP A 12 15.45 -6.61 31.97
CA ASP A 12 15.68 -5.22 31.59
C ASP A 12 16.82 -5.07 30.57
N MET A 13 17.90 -5.86 30.71
CA MET A 13 18.98 -5.94 29.71
C MET A 13 18.52 -6.53 28.37
N LYS A 14 17.74 -7.64 28.41
CA LYS A 14 17.15 -8.20 27.17
C LYS A 14 16.17 -7.26 26.49
N SER A 15 15.40 -6.49 27.24
CA SER A 15 14.48 -5.49 26.67
C SER A 15 15.23 -4.32 26.04
N LYS A 16 16.31 -3.83 26.66
CA LYS A 16 17.20 -2.80 26.11
C LYS A 16 17.94 -3.28 24.85
N GLN A 17 18.42 -4.52 24.85
CA GLN A 17 19.09 -5.12 23.70
C GLN A 17 18.14 -5.32 22.50
N LYS A 18 16.87 -5.70 22.74
CA LYS A 18 15.83 -5.76 21.71
C LYS A 18 15.47 -4.36 21.17
N LEU A 19 15.47 -3.35 22.03
CA LEU A 19 15.16 -1.97 21.64
C LEU A 19 16.22 -1.40 20.68
N THR A 20 17.50 -1.55 21.03
CA THR A 20 18.64 -1.09 20.19
C THR A 20 18.71 -1.84 18.86
N THR A 21 18.37 -3.11 18.82
CA THR A 21 18.32 -3.89 17.57
C THR A 21 17.20 -3.41 16.64
N LYS A 22 16.01 -3.09 17.20
CA LYS A 22 14.89 -2.56 16.44
C LYS A 22 15.18 -1.15 15.91
N GLU A 23 15.78 -0.29 16.71
CA GLU A 23 16.15 1.07 16.27
C GLU A 23 17.17 1.03 15.12
N LYS A 24 18.14 0.12 15.18
CA LYS A 24 19.09 -0.12 14.08
C LYS A 24 18.38 -0.60 12.81
N TYR A 25 17.43 -1.55 12.94
CA TYR A 25 16.62 -2.04 11.83
C TYR A 25 15.80 -0.93 11.19
N ASP A 26 15.06 -0.14 11.99
CA ASP A 26 14.25 0.99 11.51
C ASP A 26 15.14 2.05 10.83
N SER A 27 16.32 2.36 11.40
CA SER A 27 17.29 3.30 10.83
C SER A 27 17.86 2.81 9.51
N PHE A 28 18.20 1.52 9.40
CA PHE A 28 18.70 0.91 8.17
C PHE A 28 17.67 1.03 7.03
N TRP A 29 16.43 0.61 7.26
CA TRP A 29 15.38 0.70 6.26
C TRP A 29 15.03 2.13 5.88
N ASN A 30 15.02 3.06 6.82
CA ASN A 30 14.78 4.48 6.52
C ASN A 30 15.87 5.07 5.59
N LYS A 31 17.14 4.67 5.76
CA LYS A 31 18.21 5.10 4.85
C LYS A 31 18.03 4.52 3.45
N ILE A 32 17.71 3.22 3.34
CA ILE A 32 17.44 2.58 2.05
C ILE A 32 16.27 3.27 1.34
N PHE A 33 15.15 3.47 2.02
CA PHE A 33 13.97 4.08 1.41
C PHE A 33 14.17 5.55 1.07
N SER A 34 14.97 6.29 1.85
CA SER A 34 15.36 7.66 1.47
C SER A 34 16.20 7.69 0.20
N LEU A 35 17.13 6.75 0.03
CA LEU A 35 17.92 6.59 -1.19
C LEU A 35 17.01 6.22 -2.38
N CYS A 36 16.10 5.26 -2.21
CA CYS A 36 15.13 4.89 -3.23
C CYS A 36 14.24 6.08 -3.63
N LEU A 37 13.86 6.95 -2.68
CA LEU A 37 13.08 8.14 -2.96
C LEU A 37 13.86 9.15 -3.83
N LEU A 38 15.14 9.37 -3.54
CA LEU A 38 16.00 10.23 -4.37
C LEU A 38 16.15 9.67 -5.79
N ILE A 39 16.38 8.36 -5.93
CA ILE A 39 16.44 7.69 -7.24
C ILE A 39 15.09 7.81 -7.97
N SER A 40 13.97 7.72 -7.25
CA SER A 40 12.64 7.89 -7.85
C SER A 40 12.42 9.29 -8.40
N ILE A 41 12.84 10.33 -7.68
CA ILE A 41 12.75 11.73 -8.16
C ILE A 41 13.56 11.89 -9.46
N PHE A 42 14.79 11.36 -9.49
CA PHE A 42 15.61 11.40 -10.69
C PHE A 42 15.01 10.58 -11.83
N GLY A 43 14.46 9.38 -11.55
CA GLY A 43 13.77 8.55 -12.53
C GLY A 43 12.54 9.24 -13.14
N ILE A 44 11.75 9.96 -12.34
CA ILE A 44 10.61 10.76 -12.83
C ILE A 44 11.11 11.86 -13.78
N ALA A 45 12.17 12.56 -13.44
CA ALA A 45 12.74 13.58 -14.32
C ALA A 45 13.19 12.99 -15.66
N LEU A 46 13.89 11.85 -15.65
CA LEU A 46 14.28 11.14 -16.87
C LEU A 46 13.06 10.71 -17.70
N MET A 47 11.99 10.22 -17.07
CA MET A 47 10.76 9.85 -17.77
C MET A 47 10.09 11.06 -18.43
N LEU A 48 10.01 12.20 -17.73
CA LEU A 48 9.45 13.43 -18.29
C LEU A 48 10.19 13.91 -19.53
N MET A 49 11.52 13.73 -19.58
CA MET A 49 12.34 14.09 -20.74
C MET A 49 12.14 13.13 -21.93
N ASN A 50 11.89 11.84 -21.68
CA ASN A 50 11.87 10.81 -22.72
C ASN A 50 10.47 10.40 -23.18
N VAL A 51 9.44 10.57 -22.36
CA VAL A 51 8.08 10.06 -22.63
C VAL A 51 7.49 10.60 -23.92
N ASN A 52 7.71 11.88 -24.25
CA ASN A 52 7.14 12.50 -25.45
C ASN A 52 7.76 11.95 -26.73
N GLU A 53 9.08 11.72 -26.74
CA GLU A 53 9.77 11.13 -27.89
C GLU A 53 9.32 9.68 -28.09
N PHE A 54 9.24 8.91 -27.01
CA PHE A 54 8.76 7.55 -27.06
C PHE A 54 7.32 7.45 -27.59
N ARG A 55 6.42 8.28 -27.09
CA ARG A 55 5.03 8.36 -27.57
C ARG A 55 4.96 8.71 -29.06
N ARG A 56 5.74 9.69 -29.53
CA ARG A 56 5.79 10.04 -30.95
C ARG A 56 6.20 8.84 -31.81
N LYS A 57 7.20 8.06 -31.38
CA LYS A 57 7.62 6.83 -32.07
C LYS A 57 6.49 5.80 -32.13
N LEU A 58 5.78 5.54 -31.03
CA LEU A 58 4.66 4.60 -31.01
C LEU A 58 3.49 5.06 -31.90
N ILE A 59 3.12 6.34 -31.84
CA ILE A 59 2.04 6.91 -32.68
C ILE A 59 2.42 6.79 -34.16
N ALA A 60 3.67 7.05 -34.51
CA ALA A 60 4.15 6.94 -35.90
C ALA A 60 4.10 5.50 -36.43
N LEU A 61 4.33 4.50 -35.58
CA LEU A 61 4.27 3.09 -35.96
C LEU A 61 2.85 2.57 -36.17
N ASN A 62 1.86 3.13 -35.49
CA ASN A 62 0.45 2.77 -35.67
C ASN A 62 -0.45 4.01 -35.54
N PRO A 63 -0.56 4.85 -36.58
CA PRO A 63 -1.35 6.09 -36.54
C PRO A 63 -2.87 5.89 -36.34
N SER A 64 -3.39 4.70 -36.66
CA SER A 64 -4.79 4.36 -36.47
C SER A 64 -5.17 4.03 -35.02
N TYR A 65 -4.20 3.75 -34.17
CA TYR A 65 -4.44 3.43 -32.78
C TYR A 65 -4.61 4.70 -31.93
N LYS A 66 -5.71 4.78 -31.19
CA LYS A 66 -6.00 5.92 -30.30
C LYS A 66 -5.17 5.82 -29.02
N PHE A 67 -4.03 6.50 -29.02
CA PHE A 67 -3.17 6.62 -27.85
C PHE A 67 -3.79 7.49 -26.74
N PRO A 68 -3.57 7.15 -25.46
CA PRO A 68 -3.91 7.99 -24.32
C PRO A 68 -3.31 9.40 -24.46
N GLN A 69 -4.03 10.43 -23.99
CA GLN A 69 -3.59 11.81 -24.08
C GLN A 69 -3.40 12.44 -22.72
N TYR A 70 -2.61 13.52 -22.64
CA TYR A 70 -2.44 14.29 -21.40
C TYR A 70 -3.77 14.89 -20.89
N THR A 71 -4.67 15.20 -21.80
CA THR A 71 -6.03 15.69 -21.48
C THR A 71 -6.87 14.67 -20.71
N ASP A 72 -6.55 13.38 -20.81
CA ASP A 72 -7.27 12.33 -20.07
C ASP A 72 -7.17 12.55 -18.55
N PHE A 73 -6.09 13.15 -18.07
CA PHE A 73 -5.91 13.46 -16.65
C PHE A 73 -6.82 14.57 -16.12
N LEU A 74 -7.46 15.36 -16.99
CA LEU A 74 -8.39 16.41 -16.56
C LEU A 74 -9.59 15.83 -15.80
N ILE A 75 -9.99 14.60 -16.12
CA ILE A 75 -11.07 13.90 -15.39
C ILE A 75 -10.66 13.55 -13.93
N CYS A 76 -9.36 13.50 -13.62
CA CYS A 76 -8.91 13.25 -12.26
C CYS A 76 -9.26 14.38 -11.31
N ILE A 77 -9.35 15.63 -11.78
CA ILE A 77 -9.67 16.79 -10.93
C ILE A 77 -11.05 16.64 -10.27
N PRO A 78 -12.17 16.48 -11.02
CA PRO A 78 -13.45 16.25 -10.38
C PRO A 78 -13.53 14.97 -9.57
N PHE A 79 -12.80 13.91 -9.95
CA PHE A 79 -12.75 12.69 -9.16
C PHE A 79 -12.02 12.87 -7.81
N ILE A 80 -10.92 13.60 -7.77
CA ILE A 80 -10.22 13.94 -6.50
C ILE A 80 -11.15 14.72 -5.57
N ILE A 81 -11.87 15.71 -6.11
CA ILE A 81 -12.85 16.51 -5.33
C ILE A 81 -13.95 15.59 -4.80
N LEU A 82 -14.52 14.74 -5.65
CA LEU A 82 -15.58 13.80 -5.30
C LEU A 82 -15.11 12.83 -4.19
N ILE A 83 -13.95 12.20 -4.35
CA ILE A 83 -13.36 11.26 -3.40
C ILE A 83 -13.10 11.94 -2.04
N SER A 84 -12.54 13.13 -2.06
CA SER A 84 -12.29 13.91 -0.84
C SER A 84 -13.60 14.30 -0.15
N SER A 85 -14.62 14.67 -0.90
CA SER A 85 -15.97 14.98 -0.39
C SER A 85 -16.62 13.75 0.22
N ILE A 86 -16.55 12.59 -0.44
CA ILE A 86 -17.07 11.32 0.08
C ILE A 86 -16.32 10.95 1.38
N LYS A 87 -15.00 11.09 1.44
CA LYS A 87 -14.20 10.86 2.65
C LYS A 87 -14.71 11.73 3.81
N PHE A 88 -14.89 13.01 3.57
CA PHE A 88 -15.37 13.95 4.59
C PHE A 88 -16.77 13.61 5.07
N VAL A 89 -17.71 13.37 4.14
CA VAL A 89 -19.10 13.00 4.45
C VAL A 89 -19.13 11.68 5.23
N PHE A 90 -18.41 10.66 4.75
CA PHE A 90 -18.33 9.37 5.42
C PHE A 90 -17.82 9.51 6.86
N GLN A 91 -16.70 10.20 7.05
CA GLN A 91 -16.13 10.40 8.38
C GLN A 91 -17.09 11.16 9.31
N LYS A 92 -17.81 12.16 8.80
CA LYS A 92 -18.80 12.92 9.59
C LYS A 92 -19.99 12.06 10.02
N PHE A 93 -20.59 11.32 9.10
CA PHE A 93 -21.80 10.52 9.39
C PHE A 93 -21.49 9.25 10.19
N PHE A 94 -20.40 8.57 9.88
CA PHE A 94 -20.05 7.30 10.52
C PHE A 94 -19.20 7.44 11.79
N LYS A 95 -18.79 8.65 12.16
CA LYS A 95 -18.00 8.89 13.38
C LYS A 95 -18.69 8.34 14.62
N LYS A 96 -19.94 8.73 14.88
CA LYS A 96 -20.70 8.29 16.07
C LYS A 96 -20.96 6.77 16.11
N PRO A 97 -21.46 6.12 15.02
CA PRO A 97 -21.60 4.66 14.98
C PRO A 97 -20.30 3.93 15.23
N ILE A 98 -19.20 4.37 14.61
CA ILE A 98 -17.88 3.75 14.73
C ILE A 98 -17.31 3.93 16.15
N GLU A 99 -17.50 5.07 16.78
CA GLU A 99 -17.11 5.28 18.18
C GLU A 99 -17.80 4.30 19.13
N ARG A 100 -19.02 3.84 18.83
CA ARG A 100 -19.75 2.86 19.66
C ARG A 100 -19.10 1.47 19.65
N VAL A 101 -18.45 1.08 18.55
CA VAL A 101 -17.77 -0.22 18.43
C VAL A 101 -16.28 -0.16 18.80
N MET A 102 -15.74 1.04 19.05
CA MET A 102 -14.36 1.22 19.50
C MET A 102 -14.13 0.56 20.86
N LYS A 103 -12.91 0.07 21.12
CA LYS A 103 -12.52 -0.57 22.40
C LYS A 103 -13.04 0.22 23.61
N LYS A 104 -13.63 -0.50 24.57
CA LYS A 104 -14.21 0.08 25.79
C LYS A 104 -13.17 0.89 26.59
N SER A 105 -11.92 0.40 26.67
CA SER A 105 -10.81 1.13 27.32
C SER A 105 -10.52 2.49 26.69
N TYR A 106 -10.72 2.64 25.38
CA TYR A 106 -10.50 3.90 24.66
C TYR A 106 -11.72 4.83 24.74
N ARG A 107 -12.93 4.26 24.87
CA ARG A 107 -14.17 5.03 25.10
C ARG A 107 -14.24 5.61 26.50
N PHE A 108 -13.84 4.81 27.48
CA PHE A 108 -13.88 5.14 28.92
C PHE A 108 -12.48 4.94 29.52
N PRO A 109 -11.54 5.86 29.23
CA PRO A 109 -10.15 5.69 29.64
C PRO A 109 -9.98 5.83 31.15
N GLN A 110 -9.29 4.88 31.76
CA GLN A 110 -8.94 4.88 33.19
C GLN A 110 -7.52 5.44 33.44
N ASN A 111 -6.72 5.57 32.36
CA ASN A 111 -5.35 6.09 32.44
C ASN A 111 -5.10 7.06 31.26
N GLU A 112 -4.05 7.88 31.36
CA GLU A 112 -3.69 8.90 30.37
C GLU A 112 -3.35 8.25 29.02
N LYS A 113 -2.72 7.08 29.02
CA LYS A 113 -2.41 6.33 27.82
C LYS A 113 -3.66 5.96 27.02
N ASP A 114 -4.67 5.37 27.67
CA ASP A 114 -5.93 5.00 27.00
C ASP A 114 -6.69 6.25 26.53
N ARG A 115 -6.54 7.37 27.23
CA ARG A 115 -7.08 8.66 26.83
C ARG A 115 -6.43 9.16 25.52
N GLU A 116 -5.11 9.15 25.44
CA GLU A 116 -4.39 9.56 24.21
C GLU A 116 -4.69 8.63 23.03
N LEU A 117 -4.66 7.31 23.25
CA LEU A 117 -5.05 6.34 22.25
C LEU A 117 -6.50 6.53 21.81
N GLY A 118 -7.41 6.78 22.74
CA GLY A 118 -8.82 7.05 22.46
C GLY A 118 -9.00 8.29 21.57
N LYS A 119 -8.31 9.40 21.85
CA LYS A 119 -8.30 10.60 20.99
C LYS A 119 -7.82 10.26 19.56
N LYS A 120 -6.71 9.55 19.45
CA LYS A 120 -6.12 9.15 18.17
C LYS A 120 -7.03 8.24 17.35
N TYR A 121 -7.62 7.23 17.97
CA TYR A 121 -8.46 6.26 17.25
C TYR A 121 -9.85 6.78 16.91
N ARG A 122 -10.38 7.77 17.61
CA ARG A 122 -11.61 8.49 17.21
C ARG A 122 -11.47 9.12 15.81
N ILE A 123 -10.26 9.50 15.41
CA ILE A 123 -9.98 10.07 14.07
C ILE A 123 -9.65 8.96 13.08
N LYS A 124 -8.82 7.99 13.47
CA LYS A 124 -8.28 6.96 12.57
C LYS A 124 -9.25 5.84 12.23
N LEU A 125 -10.12 5.47 13.19
CA LEU A 125 -11.03 4.35 12.98
C LEU A 125 -12.04 4.60 11.86
N PRO A 126 -12.71 5.79 11.78
CA PRO A 126 -13.52 6.15 10.62
C PRO A 126 -12.75 6.18 9.31
N SER A 127 -11.47 6.58 9.33
CA SER A 127 -10.61 6.55 8.14
C SER A 127 -10.32 5.12 7.67
N HIS A 128 -10.10 4.16 8.59
CA HIS A 128 -9.92 2.75 8.22
C HIS A 128 -11.20 2.13 7.67
N ALA A 129 -12.37 2.45 8.25
CA ALA A 129 -13.65 2.00 7.73
C ALA A 129 -13.92 2.55 6.31
N TYR A 130 -13.64 3.85 6.09
CA TYR A 130 -13.75 4.47 4.78
C TYR A 130 -12.83 3.79 3.75
N LYS A 131 -11.54 3.62 4.09
CA LYS A 131 -10.57 2.99 3.19
C LYS A 131 -10.95 1.55 2.87
N PHE A 132 -11.39 0.77 3.87
CA PHE A 132 -11.92 -0.57 3.65
C PHE A 132 -13.07 -0.57 2.63
N THR A 133 -14.06 0.30 2.78
CA THR A 133 -15.21 0.37 1.87
C THR A 133 -14.78 0.72 0.45
N ILE A 134 -13.91 1.72 0.27
CA ILE A 134 -13.43 2.12 -1.05
C ILE A 134 -12.61 1.02 -1.70
N TYR A 135 -11.63 0.44 -1.01
CA TYR A 135 -10.79 -0.63 -1.57
C TYR A 135 -11.62 -1.86 -1.92
N PHE A 136 -12.57 -2.25 -1.07
CA PHE A 136 -13.48 -3.36 -1.35
C PHE A 136 -14.31 -3.11 -2.63
N THR A 137 -14.90 -1.92 -2.75
CA THR A 137 -15.67 -1.55 -3.94
C THR A 137 -14.81 -1.53 -5.20
N LEU A 138 -13.62 -0.92 -5.14
CA LEU A 138 -12.71 -0.84 -6.29
C LEU A 138 -12.15 -2.21 -6.68
N THR A 139 -11.92 -3.11 -5.73
CA THR A 139 -11.50 -4.48 -6.00
C THR A 139 -12.59 -5.26 -6.74
N ILE A 140 -13.85 -5.16 -6.32
CA ILE A 140 -14.97 -5.81 -7.02
C ILE A 140 -15.12 -5.26 -8.45
N ILE A 141 -15.15 -3.94 -8.61
CA ILE A 141 -15.26 -3.31 -9.93
C ILE A 141 -14.06 -3.72 -10.81
N GLY A 142 -12.85 -3.65 -10.25
CA GLY A 142 -11.63 -4.05 -10.94
C GLY A 142 -11.67 -5.51 -11.38
N TYR A 143 -12.10 -6.42 -10.52
CA TYR A 143 -12.26 -7.82 -10.88
C TYR A 143 -13.25 -8.04 -12.03
N ILE A 144 -14.41 -7.38 -11.99
CA ILE A 144 -15.43 -7.47 -13.05
C ILE A 144 -14.87 -7.00 -14.40
N ILE A 145 -14.08 -5.93 -14.42
CA ILE A 145 -13.50 -5.36 -15.65
C ILE A 145 -12.33 -6.22 -16.16
N LEU A 146 -11.50 -6.76 -15.26
CA LEU A 146 -10.20 -7.34 -15.62
C LEU A 146 -10.21 -8.86 -15.79
N LYS A 147 -11.10 -9.61 -15.12
CA LYS A 147 -11.07 -11.07 -15.03
C LYS A 147 -11.07 -11.81 -16.38
N ASP A 148 -11.72 -11.22 -17.38
CA ASP A 148 -11.87 -11.82 -18.71
C ASP A 148 -10.76 -11.45 -19.69
N LEU A 149 -9.82 -10.59 -19.27
CA LEU A 149 -8.70 -10.16 -20.10
C LEU A 149 -7.62 -11.25 -20.20
N ASN A 150 -7.03 -11.38 -21.39
CA ASN A 150 -6.02 -12.41 -21.70
C ASN A 150 -4.74 -12.29 -20.86
N TYR A 151 -4.54 -11.18 -20.19
CA TYR A 151 -3.39 -10.93 -19.34
C TYR A 151 -3.71 -10.92 -17.84
N PHE A 152 -4.99 -11.10 -17.44
CA PHE A 152 -5.32 -11.18 -16.02
C PHE A 152 -4.97 -12.56 -15.47
N PRO A 153 -4.13 -12.66 -14.40
CA PRO A 153 -3.52 -13.93 -13.99
C PRO A 153 -4.53 -15.00 -13.58
N LYS A 154 -4.29 -16.24 -13.99
CA LYS A 154 -5.07 -17.40 -13.53
C LYS A 154 -4.99 -17.60 -12.02
N SER A 155 -3.88 -17.24 -11.40
CA SER A 155 -3.68 -17.26 -9.95
C SER A 155 -4.65 -16.34 -9.19
N LEU A 156 -5.30 -15.38 -9.88
CA LEU A 156 -6.31 -14.48 -9.35
C LEU A 156 -7.70 -14.77 -9.94
N LEU A 157 -7.94 -16.02 -10.33
CA LEU A 157 -9.19 -16.48 -10.96
C LEU A 157 -9.49 -15.80 -12.31
N GLY A 158 -8.47 -15.31 -12.99
CA GLY A 158 -8.57 -14.78 -14.34
C GLY A 158 -8.46 -15.87 -15.42
N LYS A 159 -8.72 -15.50 -16.67
CA LYS A 159 -8.64 -16.40 -17.84
C LYS A 159 -7.28 -16.41 -18.52
N GLY A 160 -6.50 -15.34 -18.35
CA GLY A 160 -5.24 -15.16 -19.02
C GLY A 160 -4.04 -15.67 -18.23
N TRP A 161 -2.87 -15.50 -18.84
CA TRP A 161 -1.58 -15.76 -18.22
C TRP A 161 -0.65 -14.56 -18.40
N LEU A 162 0.08 -14.20 -17.34
CA LEU A 162 0.90 -13.02 -17.30
C LEU A 162 1.92 -12.89 -18.46
N PRO A 163 2.65 -13.93 -18.86
CA PRO A 163 3.58 -13.83 -19.99
C PRO A 163 2.93 -13.43 -21.30
N ASN A 164 1.66 -13.79 -21.54
CA ASN A 164 0.98 -13.41 -22.79
C ASN A 164 0.83 -11.90 -22.98
N MET A 165 0.91 -11.11 -21.91
CA MET A 165 0.92 -9.66 -21.99
C MET A 165 2.11 -9.09 -22.74
N LEU A 166 3.25 -9.76 -22.62
CA LEU A 166 4.55 -9.27 -23.03
C LEU A 166 5.12 -10.07 -24.20
N ILE A 167 4.50 -11.22 -24.56
CA ILE A 167 4.95 -12.10 -25.64
C ILE A 167 4.94 -11.40 -27.00
N ASN A 168 4.00 -10.46 -27.21
CA ASN A 168 3.94 -9.74 -28.47
C ASN A 168 5.11 -8.76 -28.66
N GLY A 169 5.90 -8.52 -27.60
CA GLY A 169 7.08 -7.65 -27.66
C GLY A 169 6.79 -6.21 -28.12
N TYR A 170 7.87 -5.41 -28.19
CA TYR A 170 7.79 -4.05 -28.73
C TYR A 170 7.59 -4.11 -30.27
N PRO A 171 6.66 -3.28 -30.85
CA PRO A 171 5.80 -2.30 -30.18
C PRO A 171 4.40 -2.84 -29.79
N ASN A 172 4.11 -4.12 -30.09
CA ASN A 172 2.73 -4.69 -30.02
C ASN A 172 2.15 -4.68 -28.62
N SER A 173 2.98 -4.84 -27.58
CA SER A 173 2.56 -4.79 -26.18
C SER A 173 1.91 -3.45 -25.77
N PHE A 174 2.13 -2.38 -26.53
CA PHE A 174 1.57 -1.05 -26.29
C PHE A 174 0.24 -0.81 -27.01
N TYR A 175 -0.22 -1.73 -27.88
CA TYR A 175 -1.47 -1.62 -28.66
C TYR A 175 -2.53 -2.64 -28.19
N HIS A 176 -2.70 -2.79 -26.88
CA HIS A 176 -3.63 -3.78 -26.34
C HIS A 176 -5.08 -3.29 -26.37
N HIS A 177 -6.01 -4.27 -26.49
CA HIS A 177 -7.44 -3.98 -26.39
C HIS A 177 -7.82 -3.67 -24.94
N LYS A 178 -8.61 -2.60 -24.76
CA LYS A 178 -9.17 -2.19 -23.48
C LYS A 178 -10.66 -2.52 -23.43
N PRO A 179 -11.16 -3.16 -22.36
CA PRO A 179 -12.58 -3.41 -22.20
C PRO A 179 -13.36 -2.11 -21.89
N PRO A 180 -14.69 -2.12 -22.02
CA PRO A 180 -15.52 -1.00 -21.62
C PRO A 180 -15.23 -0.58 -20.17
N PHE A 181 -15.29 0.73 -19.91
CA PHE A 181 -15.05 1.35 -18.58
C PHE A 181 -13.63 1.23 -18.03
N PHE A 182 -12.70 0.57 -18.74
CA PHE A 182 -11.32 0.39 -18.27
C PHE A 182 -10.63 1.73 -17.98
N ASP A 183 -10.66 2.67 -18.93
CA ASP A 183 -9.99 3.97 -18.76
C ASP A 183 -10.62 4.81 -17.63
N ILE A 184 -11.95 4.77 -17.49
CA ILE A 184 -12.65 5.46 -16.40
C ILE A 184 -12.23 4.85 -15.03
N TYR A 185 -12.23 3.53 -14.93
CA TYR A 185 -11.78 2.82 -13.73
C TYR A 185 -10.32 3.17 -13.40
N TYR A 186 -9.45 3.15 -14.40
CA TYR A 186 -8.03 3.46 -14.25
C TYR A 186 -7.80 4.89 -13.75
N MET A 187 -8.50 5.88 -14.34
CA MET A 187 -8.44 7.28 -13.93
C MET A 187 -9.04 7.50 -12.54
N PHE A 188 -10.11 6.78 -12.20
CA PHE A 188 -10.68 6.86 -10.86
C PHE A 188 -9.70 6.31 -9.80
N CYS A 189 -9.03 5.19 -10.08
CA CYS A 189 -7.99 4.64 -9.22
C CYS A 189 -6.81 5.63 -9.08
N LEU A 190 -6.34 6.23 -10.17
CA LEU A 190 -5.31 7.27 -10.12
C LEU A 190 -5.74 8.42 -9.21
N SER A 191 -6.98 8.89 -9.37
CA SER A 191 -7.53 9.99 -8.57
C SER A 191 -7.60 9.64 -7.09
N TYR A 192 -7.93 8.39 -6.76
CA TYR A 192 -7.93 7.89 -5.39
C TYR A 192 -6.53 7.89 -4.79
N PHE A 193 -5.52 7.32 -5.48
CA PHE A 193 -4.15 7.30 -5.00
C PHE A 193 -3.54 8.70 -4.91
N ALA A 194 -3.84 9.57 -5.86
CA ALA A 194 -3.43 10.98 -5.83
C ALA A 194 -4.06 11.73 -4.64
N SER A 195 -5.35 11.52 -4.39
CA SER A 195 -6.03 12.08 -3.21
C SER A 195 -5.42 11.57 -1.90
N ASP A 196 -5.15 10.26 -1.80
CA ASP A 196 -4.53 9.67 -0.59
C ASP A 196 -3.10 10.17 -0.39
N PHE A 197 -2.36 10.42 -1.48
CA PHE A 197 -1.04 11.06 -1.46
C PHE A 197 -1.09 12.51 -0.94
N ILE A 198 -2.05 13.30 -1.41
CA ILE A 198 -2.25 14.67 -0.92
C ILE A 198 -2.55 14.65 0.59
N TRP A 199 -3.45 13.77 1.04
CA TRP A 199 -3.76 13.62 2.46
C TRP A 199 -2.55 13.15 3.29
N LEU A 200 -1.69 12.28 2.76
CA LEU A 200 -0.46 11.87 3.43
C LEU A 200 0.47 13.08 3.71
N LEU A 201 0.53 14.04 2.79
CA LEU A 201 1.35 15.23 2.94
C LEU A 201 0.76 16.25 3.93
N LEU A 202 -0.58 16.28 4.06
CA LEU A 202 -1.31 17.24 4.91
C LEU A 202 -1.52 16.70 6.34
N GLU A 203 -1.56 15.39 6.54
CA GLU A 203 -1.73 14.78 7.85
C GLU A 203 -0.42 14.78 8.67
N ASP A 204 -0.55 14.62 10.00
CA ASP A 204 0.60 14.52 10.90
C ASP A 204 1.54 13.39 10.52
N LYS A 205 2.83 13.70 10.40
CA LYS A 205 3.87 12.74 10.02
C LYS A 205 3.94 11.58 11.01
N GLN A 206 3.80 10.36 10.49
CA GLN A 206 3.92 9.13 11.28
C GLN A 206 5.34 8.57 11.19
N THR A 207 5.62 7.57 12.01
CA THR A 207 6.95 6.95 12.11
C THR A 207 7.39 6.21 10.83
N ASP A 208 6.43 5.84 9.98
CA ASP A 208 6.61 5.17 8.69
C ASP A 208 6.40 6.15 7.50
N PHE A 209 6.46 7.46 7.76
CA PHE A 209 6.18 8.49 6.76
C PHE A 209 7.02 8.34 5.48
N ILE A 210 8.34 8.11 5.61
CA ILE A 210 9.23 7.96 4.44
C ILE A 210 8.84 6.75 3.59
N ASN A 211 8.49 5.64 4.22
CA ASN A 211 8.06 4.43 3.52
C ASN A 211 6.77 4.67 2.74
N MET A 212 5.80 5.33 3.38
CA MET A 212 4.54 5.68 2.74
C MET A 212 4.72 6.71 1.64
N LEU A 213 5.61 7.70 1.85
CA LEU A 213 5.94 8.70 0.84
C LEU A 213 6.53 8.06 -0.42
N LEU A 214 7.53 7.18 -0.26
CA LEU A 214 8.13 6.43 -1.38
C LEU A 214 7.07 5.58 -2.09
N HIS A 215 6.22 4.87 -1.33
CA HIS A 215 5.14 4.07 -1.89
C HIS A 215 4.22 4.91 -2.78
N HIS A 216 3.73 6.05 -2.28
CA HIS A 216 2.82 6.90 -3.06
C HIS A 216 3.51 7.55 -4.27
N VAL A 217 4.76 8.01 -4.12
CA VAL A 217 5.54 8.54 -5.25
C VAL A 217 5.69 7.48 -6.35
N CYS A 218 6.10 6.26 -6.00
CA CYS A 218 6.25 5.18 -6.98
C CYS A 218 4.89 4.79 -7.60
N THR A 219 3.86 4.60 -6.78
CA THR A 219 2.54 4.14 -7.25
C THR A 219 1.91 5.16 -8.20
N VAL A 220 1.83 6.44 -7.80
CA VAL A 220 1.23 7.49 -8.65
C VAL A 220 2.03 7.64 -9.95
N SER A 221 3.37 7.63 -9.87
CA SER A 221 4.22 7.72 -11.07
C SER A 221 4.02 6.55 -12.01
N LEU A 222 3.97 5.32 -11.49
CA LEU A 222 3.71 4.12 -12.29
C LEU A 222 2.36 4.18 -12.99
N ILE A 223 1.29 4.64 -12.31
CA ILE A 223 -0.03 4.77 -12.90
C ILE A 223 -0.03 5.83 -14.01
N VAL A 224 0.56 7.00 -13.75
CA VAL A 224 0.63 8.11 -14.72
C VAL A 224 1.41 7.70 -15.97
N PHE A 225 2.63 7.20 -15.80
CA PHE A 225 3.48 6.88 -16.93
C PHE A 225 3.03 5.65 -17.69
N SER A 226 2.51 4.61 -17.00
CA SER A 226 1.93 3.46 -17.70
C SER A 226 0.72 3.82 -18.54
N HIS A 227 -0.11 4.79 -18.09
CA HIS A 227 -1.18 5.34 -18.92
C HIS A 227 -0.61 6.07 -20.15
N LEU A 228 0.31 7.01 -19.95
CA LEU A 228 0.87 7.83 -21.02
C LEU A 228 1.54 7.03 -22.13
N VAL A 229 2.21 5.94 -21.80
CA VAL A 229 2.84 5.05 -22.79
C VAL A 229 1.93 3.89 -23.21
N ASN A 230 0.68 3.87 -22.75
CA ASN A 230 -0.29 2.82 -22.99
C ASN A 230 0.16 1.41 -22.50
N TYR A 231 0.87 1.37 -21.39
CA TYR A 231 1.26 0.13 -20.69
C TYR A 231 0.33 -0.17 -19.50
N SER A 232 -0.92 0.29 -19.65
CA SER A 232 -1.95 0.20 -18.61
C SER A 232 -2.45 -1.24 -18.35
N ASN A 233 -2.16 -2.21 -19.23
CA ASN A 233 -2.34 -3.63 -18.99
C ASN A 233 -1.56 -4.08 -17.74
N VAL A 234 -0.26 -3.80 -17.66
CA VAL A 234 0.56 -4.09 -16.46
C VAL A 234 0.09 -3.24 -15.27
N GLY A 235 -0.10 -1.94 -15.52
CA GLY A 235 -0.54 -1.00 -14.48
C GLY A 235 -1.85 -1.42 -13.81
N SER A 236 -2.83 -1.94 -14.57
CA SER A 236 -4.13 -2.37 -14.02
C SER A 236 -4.03 -3.59 -13.12
N ILE A 237 -3.15 -4.54 -13.44
CA ILE A 237 -2.92 -5.70 -12.56
C ILE A 237 -2.24 -5.26 -11.28
N VAL A 238 -1.18 -4.46 -11.37
CA VAL A 238 -0.47 -3.93 -10.21
C VAL A 238 -1.43 -3.16 -9.30
N LEU A 239 -2.29 -2.31 -9.88
CA LEU A 239 -3.34 -1.60 -9.14
C LEU A 239 -4.30 -2.57 -8.43
N PHE A 240 -4.78 -3.59 -9.15
CA PHE A 240 -5.71 -4.58 -8.59
C PHE A 240 -5.09 -5.30 -7.39
N LEU A 241 -3.86 -5.78 -7.50
CA LEU A 241 -3.13 -6.44 -6.40
C LEU A 241 -3.00 -5.54 -5.18
N HIS A 242 -2.77 -4.24 -5.40
CA HIS A 242 -2.64 -3.28 -4.31
C HIS A 242 -3.97 -3.06 -3.61
N MET A 243 -5.05 -2.87 -4.35
CA MET A 243 -6.37 -2.62 -3.77
C MET A 243 -6.92 -3.83 -3.05
N GLU A 244 -6.74 -5.03 -3.61
CA GLU A 244 -7.24 -6.27 -3.04
C GLU A 244 -6.62 -6.53 -1.66
N THR A 245 -5.30 -6.49 -1.52
CA THR A 245 -4.63 -6.68 -0.23
C THR A 245 -4.96 -5.55 0.77
N ASP A 246 -5.15 -4.31 0.29
CA ASP A 246 -5.48 -3.17 1.17
C ASP A 246 -6.88 -3.31 1.81
N VAL A 247 -7.78 -4.10 1.23
CA VAL A 247 -9.03 -4.52 1.89
C VAL A 247 -8.72 -5.20 3.22
N PHE A 248 -7.85 -6.22 3.21
CA PHE A 248 -7.47 -6.97 4.41
C PHE A 248 -6.67 -6.11 5.41
N VAL A 249 -5.79 -5.25 4.92
CA VAL A 249 -5.03 -4.31 5.77
C VAL A 249 -5.97 -3.41 6.55
N HIS A 250 -6.93 -2.77 5.89
CA HIS A 250 -7.82 -1.81 6.55
C HIS A 250 -8.88 -2.49 7.40
N MET A 251 -9.39 -3.66 7.00
CA MET A 251 -10.26 -4.50 7.80
C MET A 251 -9.59 -4.91 9.11
N THR A 252 -8.39 -5.45 9.04
CA THR A 252 -7.63 -5.88 10.22
C THR A 252 -7.32 -4.71 11.15
N ARG A 253 -6.87 -3.58 10.62
CA ARG A 253 -6.61 -2.36 11.41
C ARG A 253 -7.87 -1.84 12.10
N PHE A 254 -9.03 -1.90 11.44
CA PHE A 254 -10.31 -1.55 12.04
C PHE A 254 -10.67 -2.50 13.19
N LEU A 255 -10.65 -3.81 12.94
CA LEU A 255 -11.03 -4.82 13.93
C LEU A 255 -10.15 -4.80 15.17
N LEU A 256 -8.84 -4.59 15.02
CA LEU A 256 -7.90 -4.52 16.15
C LEU A 256 -8.22 -3.39 17.15
N GLN A 257 -8.93 -2.33 16.72
CA GLN A 257 -9.28 -1.18 17.57
C GLN A 257 -10.72 -1.22 18.09
N THR A 258 -11.45 -2.30 17.85
CA THR A 258 -12.84 -2.49 18.24
C THR A 258 -12.99 -3.53 19.34
N ASP A 259 -14.20 -3.60 19.94
CA ASP A 259 -14.57 -4.60 20.96
C ASP A 259 -15.02 -5.96 20.34
N PHE A 260 -14.76 -6.20 19.05
CA PHE A 260 -15.04 -7.50 18.46
C PHE A 260 -14.25 -8.63 19.18
N PRO A 261 -14.79 -9.88 19.17
CA PRO A 261 -14.11 -11.03 19.75
C PRO A 261 -12.67 -11.21 19.26
N GLU A 262 -11.76 -11.60 20.14
CA GLU A 262 -10.35 -11.82 19.80
C GLU A 262 -10.17 -12.87 18.69
N VAL A 263 -11.07 -13.87 18.61
CA VAL A 263 -11.06 -14.87 17.55
C VAL A 263 -11.20 -14.20 16.16
N ILE A 264 -12.14 -13.25 15.99
CA ILE A 264 -12.36 -12.54 14.72
C ILE A 264 -11.12 -11.70 14.37
N LYS A 265 -10.51 -11.04 15.35
CA LYS A 265 -9.28 -10.26 15.16
C LYS A 265 -8.12 -11.12 14.72
N ASN A 266 -7.96 -12.30 15.36
CA ASN A 266 -6.90 -13.24 15.03
C ASN A 266 -7.10 -13.84 13.63
N ILE A 267 -8.32 -14.25 13.28
CA ILE A 267 -8.65 -14.73 11.92
C ILE A 267 -8.32 -13.65 10.89
N SER A 268 -8.76 -12.41 11.11
CA SER A 268 -8.47 -11.30 10.21
C SER A 268 -6.95 -11.04 10.07
N GLY A 269 -6.21 -11.11 11.17
CA GLY A 269 -4.76 -10.95 11.16
C GLY A 269 -4.03 -12.06 10.40
N VAL A 270 -4.45 -13.31 10.59
CA VAL A 270 -3.91 -14.47 9.88
C VAL A 270 -4.24 -14.40 8.39
N SER A 271 -5.50 -14.09 8.05
CA SER A 271 -5.92 -13.90 6.64
C SER A 271 -5.10 -12.80 5.95
N LEU A 272 -4.86 -11.67 6.63
CA LEU A 272 -4.01 -10.61 6.10
C LEU A 272 -2.59 -11.10 5.80
N VAL A 273 -1.98 -11.92 6.68
CA VAL A 273 -0.61 -12.42 6.45
C VAL A 273 -0.57 -13.34 5.23
N PHE A 274 -1.50 -14.29 5.12
CA PHE A 274 -1.55 -15.21 3.97
C PHE A 274 -1.81 -14.47 2.66
N ASP A 275 -2.80 -13.57 2.64
CA ASP A 275 -3.11 -12.75 1.48
C ASP A 275 -1.90 -11.90 1.07
N PHE A 276 -1.27 -11.21 2.01
CA PHE A 276 -0.11 -10.36 1.75
C PHE A 276 1.06 -11.15 1.16
N LEU A 277 1.36 -12.33 1.69
CA LEU A 277 2.43 -13.18 1.18
C LEU A 277 2.10 -13.71 -0.21
N TYR A 278 0.85 -14.10 -0.45
CA TYR A 278 0.44 -14.60 -1.75
C TYR A 278 0.39 -13.50 -2.80
N VAL A 279 -0.35 -12.41 -2.55
CA VAL A 279 -0.62 -11.37 -3.55
C VAL A 279 0.57 -10.42 -3.71
N ARG A 280 1.09 -9.86 -2.59
CA ARG A 280 2.13 -8.82 -2.61
C ARG A 280 3.55 -9.35 -2.74
N VAL A 281 3.80 -10.60 -2.31
CA VAL A 281 5.15 -11.19 -2.40
C VAL A 281 5.22 -12.15 -3.58
N TYR A 282 4.36 -13.17 -3.63
CA TYR A 282 4.45 -14.20 -4.66
C TYR A 282 3.97 -13.70 -6.03
N VAL A 283 2.69 -13.26 -6.14
CA VAL A 283 2.11 -12.86 -7.44
C VAL A 283 2.80 -11.60 -7.99
N PHE A 284 3.00 -10.57 -7.16
CA PHE A 284 3.67 -9.36 -7.60
C PHE A 284 5.15 -9.60 -7.92
N GLY A 285 5.83 -10.47 -7.18
CA GLY A 285 7.19 -10.91 -7.50
C GLY A 285 7.27 -11.62 -8.86
N ASP A 286 6.28 -12.44 -9.19
CA ASP A 286 6.20 -13.08 -10.51
C ASP A 286 5.96 -12.07 -11.64
N ILE A 287 5.15 -11.03 -11.41
CA ILE A 287 5.01 -9.91 -12.36
C ILE A 287 6.36 -9.25 -12.64
N ILE A 288 7.14 -8.93 -11.61
CA ILE A 288 8.46 -8.31 -11.78
C ILE A 288 9.41 -9.24 -12.54
N ARG A 289 9.41 -10.53 -12.20
CA ARG A 289 10.19 -11.55 -12.94
C ARG A 289 9.82 -11.59 -14.41
N VAL A 290 8.52 -11.59 -14.71
CA VAL A 290 8.01 -11.58 -16.09
C VAL A 290 8.42 -10.30 -16.81
N LEU A 291 8.27 -9.13 -16.17
CA LEU A 291 8.74 -7.86 -16.74
C LEU A 291 10.22 -7.88 -17.06
N TYR A 292 11.06 -8.41 -16.16
CA TYR A 292 12.50 -8.47 -16.37
C TYR A 292 12.92 -9.43 -17.48
N VAL A 293 12.26 -10.60 -17.56
CA VAL A 293 12.64 -11.68 -18.50
C VAL A 293 12.12 -11.40 -19.91
N TYR A 294 10.88 -10.94 -20.04
CA TYR A 294 10.18 -10.85 -21.32
C TYR A 294 10.17 -9.46 -21.96
N ILE A 295 10.62 -8.43 -21.28
CA ILE A 295 10.82 -7.12 -21.90
C ILE A 295 11.92 -7.22 -22.95
N THR A 296 11.55 -7.07 -24.22
CA THR A 296 12.46 -7.15 -25.34
C THR A 296 13.13 -5.81 -25.67
N TRP A 297 12.45 -4.72 -25.39
CA TRP A 297 12.97 -3.36 -25.60
C TRP A 297 13.43 -2.76 -24.27
N LYS A 298 14.75 -2.76 -24.03
CA LYS A 298 15.35 -2.27 -22.78
C LYS A 298 15.68 -0.77 -22.86
N GLY A 299 14.65 0.04 -23.07
CA GLY A 299 14.78 1.50 -23.06
C GLY A 299 14.60 2.13 -21.67
N VAL A 300 14.70 3.46 -21.62
CA VAL A 300 14.50 4.23 -20.38
C VAL A 300 13.17 3.92 -19.71
N ILE A 301 12.11 3.70 -20.50
CA ILE A 301 10.75 3.44 -20.01
C ILE A 301 10.66 2.07 -19.32
N ASP A 302 11.25 1.04 -19.93
CA ASP A 302 11.25 -0.30 -19.36
C ASP A 302 12.04 -0.34 -18.05
N TRP A 303 13.22 0.29 -18.02
CA TRP A 303 14.01 0.40 -16.81
C TRP A 303 13.28 1.18 -15.71
N PHE A 304 12.58 2.27 -16.08
CA PHE A 304 11.77 3.01 -15.13
C PHE A 304 10.70 2.10 -14.47
N LEU A 305 9.93 1.37 -15.29
CA LEU A 305 8.88 0.48 -14.80
C LEU A 305 9.46 -0.61 -13.88
N ILE A 306 10.54 -1.27 -14.30
CA ILE A 306 11.18 -2.33 -13.51
C ILE A 306 11.71 -1.80 -12.18
N ILE A 307 12.43 -0.68 -12.19
CA ILE A 307 13.05 -0.09 -11.00
C ILE A 307 11.96 0.34 -10.01
N PHE A 308 10.89 1.02 -10.47
CA PHE A 308 9.83 1.48 -9.59
C PHE A 308 9.00 0.33 -9.01
N CYS A 309 8.69 -0.68 -9.82
CA CYS A 309 8.06 -1.91 -9.32
C CYS A 309 8.97 -2.62 -8.30
N SER A 310 10.29 -2.65 -8.54
CA SER A 310 11.26 -3.25 -7.61
C SER A 310 11.34 -2.48 -6.29
N PHE A 311 11.22 -1.16 -6.29
CA PHE A 311 11.15 -0.36 -5.04
C PHE A 311 9.89 -0.68 -4.24
N ILE A 312 8.74 -0.77 -4.90
CA ILE A 312 7.49 -1.20 -4.24
C ILE A 312 7.65 -2.62 -3.69
N TYR A 313 8.25 -3.54 -4.44
CA TYR A 313 8.48 -4.90 -4.00
C TYR A 313 9.39 -4.98 -2.77
N LEU A 314 10.46 -4.19 -2.73
CA LEU A 314 11.35 -4.08 -1.58
C LEU A 314 10.58 -3.65 -0.31
N MET A 315 9.65 -2.70 -0.45
CA MET A 315 8.76 -2.31 0.65
C MET A 315 7.82 -3.44 1.07
N HIS A 316 7.28 -4.19 0.10
CA HIS A 316 6.44 -5.37 0.39
C HIS A 316 7.20 -6.43 1.17
N ILE A 317 8.45 -6.73 0.83
CA ILE A 317 9.31 -7.66 1.58
C ILE A 317 9.50 -7.17 3.02
N ASN A 318 9.81 -5.89 3.21
CA ASN A 318 9.95 -5.32 4.56
C ASN A 318 8.65 -5.44 5.39
N TRP A 319 7.50 -5.14 4.78
CA TRP A 319 6.19 -5.29 5.46
C TRP A 319 5.84 -6.76 5.73
N ALA A 320 6.15 -7.67 4.80
CA ALA A 320 5.96 -9.10 4.98
C ALA A 320 6.76 -9.63 6.19
N ILE A 321 8.02 -9.22 6.34
CA ILE A 321 8.85 -9.58 7.51
C ILE A 321 8.18 -9.08 8.80
N MET A 322 7.70 -7.83 8.82
CA MET A 322 7.00 -7.27 9.99
C MET A 322 5.69 -8.03 10.31
N LEU A 323 4.93 -8.43 9.30
CA LEU A 323 3.69 -9.20 9.47
C LEU A 323 3.98 -10.62 9.98
N LEU A 324 4.99 -11.30 9.43
CA LEU A 324 5.44 -12.62 9.90
C LEU A 324 5.90 -12.57 11.36
N GLN A 325 6.68 -11.56 11.75
CA GLN A 325 7.09 -11.38 13.15
C GLN A 325 5.90 -11.25 14.09
N LYS A 326 4.83 -10.56 13.68
CA LYS A 326 3.59 -10.45 14.47
C LYS A 326 2.82 -11.77 14.53
N MET A 327 2.76 -12.51 13.42
CA MET A 327 2.13 -13.83 13.37
C MET A 327 2.86 -14.82 14.29
N PHE A 328 4.18 -14.87 14.24
CA PHE A 328 4.98 -15.70 15.18
C PHE A 328 4.72 -15.30 16.64
N ALA A 329 4.69 -14.00 16.94
CA ALA A 329 4.38 -13.53 18.29
C ALA A 329 2.99 -14.00 18.75
N LEU A 330 1.99 -14.02 17.86
CA LEU A 330 0.66 -14.56 18.15
C LEU A 330 0.70 -16.05 18.46
N CYS A 331 1.45 -16.87 17.71
CA CYS A 331 1.61 -18.29 17.94
C CYS A 331 2.24 -18.60 19.32
N PHE A 332 3.07 -17.70 19.86
CA PHE A 332 3.66 -17.80 21.20
C PHE A 332 2.80 -17.16 22.30
N GLY A 333 1.49 -16.97 22.05
CA GLY A 333 0.53 -16.52 23.06
C GLY A 333 0.53 -15.00 23.32
N THR A 334 1.17 -14.21 22.48
CA THR A 334 1.07 -12.74 22.54
C THR A 334 -0.14 -12.26 21.73
N ARG A 335 -0.88 -11.25 22.25
CA ARG A 335 -2.00 -10.67 21.51
C ARG A 335 -1.52 -9.84 20.33
N LEU A 336 -2.27 -9.87 19.24
CA LEU A 336 -2.06 -8.94 18.12
C LEU A 336 -2.28 -7.49 18.60
N TYR A 337 -1.33 -6.63 18.33
CA TYR A 337 -1.40 -5.20 18.66
C TYR A 337 -0.97 -4.34 17.46
N ASP A 338 -1.49 -3.12 17.38
CA ASP A 338 -1.00 -2.14 16.42
C ASP A 338 0.42 -1.68 16.85
N THR A 339 1.37 -1.71 15.92
CA THR A 339 2.76 -1.23 16.16
C THR A 339 2.83 0.20 16.70
N ARG A 340 1.78 0.99 16.48
CA ARG A 340 1.66 2.36 16.97
C ARG A 340 1.37 2.43 18.48
N GLU A 341 0.67 1.44 19.04
CA GLU A 341 0.47 1.32 20.50
C GLU A 341 1.78 1.03 21.23
N TYR A 342 2.65 0.26 20.60
CA TYR A 342 3.94 -0.12 21.20
C TYR A 342 4.89 1.07 21.36
N LYS A 343 4.92 2.02 20.42
CA LYS A 343 5.78 3.21 20.53
C LYS A 343 5.35 4.16 21.64
N ILE A 344 4.06 4.36 21.84
CA ILE A 344 3.52 5.17 22.96
C ILE A 344 3.97 4.57 24.31
N ASN A 345 3.96 3.26 24.44
CA ASN A 345 4.44 2.58 25.65
C ASN A 345 5.93 2.81 25.97
N ILE A 346 6.76 2.95 24.93
CA ILE A 346 8.20 3.21 25.09
C ILE A 346 8.45 4.65 25.49
N ASP A 347 7.75 5.60 24.85
CA ASP A 347 7.90 7.02 25.13
C ASP A 347 7.46 7.36 26.55
N GLU A 348 6.38 6.74 27.06
CA GLU A 348 5.98 6.87 28.47
C GLU A 348 7.00 6.26 29.43
N LYS A 349 7.53 5.05 29.17
CA LYS A 349 8.58 4.46 30.00
C LYS A 349 9.86 5.28 30.03
N ASN A 350 10.17 5.98 28.93
CA ASN A 350 11.33 6.85 28.87
C ASN A 350 11.09 8.21 29.56
N LYS A 351 9.84 8.70 29.58
CA LYS A 351 9.45 9.90 30.34
C LYS A 351 9.47 9.65 31.86
N THR A 352 8.91 8.52 32.32
CA THR A 352 8.91 8.13 33.73
C THR A 352 10.30 7.80 34.31
N LYS A 353 11.28 7.48 33.45
CA LYS A 353 12.67 7.28 33.87
C LYS A 353 13.49 8.58 33.91
N LYS A 354 12.97 9.69 33.37
CA LYS A 354 13.61 11.02 33.39
C LYS A 354 13.04 11.93 34.46
N MET A 355 11.98 11.53 35.17
CA MET A 355 11.48 12.10 36.43
C MET A 355 12.02 11.28 37.61
#